data_fa8d9f7c083a347d0c65d84e6db29582
#
_entry.id   fa8d9f7c083a347d0c65d84e6db29582
#
_cell.length_a   1.000
_cell.length_b   1.000
_cell.length_c   1.000
_cell.angle_alpha   90.00
_cell.angle_beta   90.00
_cell.angle_gamma   90.00
#
_symmetry.space_group_name_H-M   'P 1'
#
loop_
_entity.id
_entity.type
_entity.pdbx_description
1 polymer ?
#
loop_
_entity_poly.entity_id
_entity_poly.type
_entity_poly.pdbx_seq_one_letter_code
_entity_poly.pdbx_strand_id
1 'polypeptide(L)' 'MFFKINFEVDNGASYERDVAVIGAWSFDEAKDKLNKFINKIDSETCVSRIFSISAFDGDVFTGRHGHN' A
#
# COMPACT_ATOMS: atom_id res chain seq x y z
N MET A 1 7.96 -6.82 -9.19
CA MET A 1 6.70 -6.16 -9.55
C MET A 1 6.30 -5.22 -8.43
N PHE A 2 5.72 -4.09 -8.79
CA PHE A 2 5.26 -3.11 -7.79
C PHE A 2 3.76 -3.06 -7.78
N PHE A 3 3.20 -2.84 -6.59
CA PHE A 3 1.77 -2.73 -6.40
C PHE A 3 1.45 -1.41 -5.73
N LYS A 4 0.51 -0.68 -6.31
CA LYS A 4 -0.02 0.53 -5.69
C LYS A 4 -1.30 0.15 -4.97
N ILE A 5 -1.33 0.40 -3.67
CA ILE A 5 -2.45 0.00 -2.82
C ILE A 5 -3.07 1.25 -2.21
N ASN A 6 -4.36 1.42 -2.43
CA ASN A 6 -5.15 2.45 -1.75
C ASN A 6 -5.88 1.76 -0.63
N PHE A 7 -5.69 2.22 0.59
CA PHE A 7 -6.19 1.50 1.74
C PHE A 7 -6.62 2.46 2.84
N GLU A 8 -7.27 1.90 3.84
CA GLU A 8 -7.70 2.61 5.03
C GLU A 8 -7.07 1.95 6.24
N VAL A 9 -6.61 2.75 7.16
CA VAL A 9 -6.10 2.24 8.44
C VAL A 9 -7.01 2.67 9.56
N ASP A 10 -7.05 1.81 10.58
CA ASP A 10 -7.76 2.07 11.83
C ASP A 10 -6.69 2.18 12.91
N ASN A 11 -6.57 3.37 13.50
CA ASN A 11 -5.58 3.60 14.55
C ASN A 11 -6.18 3.60 15.95
N GLY A 12 -7.41 3.10 16.07
CA GLY A 12 -8.12 3.04 17.35
C GLY A 12 -8.94 4.28 17.66
N ALA A 13 -8.61 5.41 17.06
CA ALA A 13 -9.32 6.67 17.29
C ALA A 13 -10.07 7.13 16.04
N SER A 14 -9.56 6.81 14.87
CA SER A 14 -10.15 7.24 13.62
C SER A 14 -9.72 6.32 12.48
N TYR A 15 -10.34 6.53 11.32
CA TYR A 15 -9.99 5.85 10.09
C TYR A 15 -9.33 6.85 9.16
N GLU A 16 -8.21 6.47 8.56
CA GLU A 16 -7.49 7.36 7.64
C GLU A 16 -7.16 6.62 6.36
N ARG A 17 -7.25 7.32 5.24
CA ARG A 17 -6.89 6.77 3.95
C ARG A 17 -5.44 7.07 3.62
N ASP A 18 -4.81 6.12 2.94
CA ASP A 18 -3.42 6.29 2.54
C ASP A 18 -3.14 5.47 1.28
N VAL A 19 -1.96 5.66 0.73
CA VAL A 19 -1.51 4.97 -0.46
C VAL A 19 -0.09 4.47 -0.22
N ALA A 20 0.17 3.23 -0.61
CA ALA A 20 1.51 2.67 -0.53
C ALA A 20 1.89 2.02 -1.85
N VAL A 21 3.18 2.03 -2.15
CA VAL A 21 3.75 1.30 -3.29
C VAL A 21 4.66 0.23 -2.72
N ILE A 22 4.36 -1.02 -3.01
CA ILE A 22 5.03 -2.16 -2.40
C ILE A 22 5.55 -3.11 -3.48
N GLY A 23 6.83 -3.46 -3.39
CA GLY A 23 7.43 -4.49 -4.24
C GLY A 23 7.07 -5.88 -3.72
N ALA A 24 6.53 -6.72 -4.59
CA ALA A 24 6.13 -8.07 -4.21
C ALA A 24 5.97 -8.92 -5.47
N TRP A 25 5.83 -10.23 -5.28
CA TRP A 25 5.63 -11.17 -6.38
C TRP A 25 4.16 -11.42 -6.69
N SER A 26 3.26 -11.09 -5.75
CA SER A 26 1.83 -11.34 -5.93
C SER A 26 1.02 -10.33 -5.14
N PHE A 27 -0.28 -10.26 -5.45
CA PHE A 27 -1.21 -9.42 -4.67
C PHE A 27 -1.23 -9.82 -3.21
N ASP A 28 -1.25 -11.12 -2.94
CA ASP A 28 -1.33 -11.59 -1.55
C ASP A 28 -0.06 -11.22 -0.78
N GLU A 29 1.09 -11.33 -1.41
CA GLU A 29 2.33 -10.93 -0.77
C GLU A 29 2.36 -9.43 -0.52
N ALA A 30 1.86 -8.65 -1.48
CA ALA A 30 1.82 -7.20 -1.32
C ALA A 30 0.94 -6.79 -0.15
N LYS A 31 -0.22 -7.43 0.00
CA LYS A 31 -1.12 -7.16 1.12
C LYS A 31 -0.48 -7.56 2.45
N ASP A 32 0.19 -8.69 2.48
CA ASP A 32 0.87 -9.14 3.69
C ASP A 32 1.97 -8.18 4.11
N LYS A 33 2.77 -7.74 3.14
CA LYS A 33 3.84 -6.76 3.41
C LYS A 33 3.28 -5.44 3.91
N LEU A 34 2.14 -5.00 3.34
CA LEU A 34 1.49 -3.78 3.78
C LEU A 34 1.08 -3.89 5.24
N ASN A 35 0.43 -4.99 5.61
CA ASN A 35 0.00 -5.20 6.98
C ASN A 35 1.18 -5.20 7.95
N LYS A 36 2.26 -5.87 7.58
CA LYS A 36 3.45 -5.93 8.42
C LYS A 36 4.09 -4.57 8.56
N PHE A 37 4.14 -3.80 7.48
CA PHE A 37 4.72 -2.46 7.48
C PHE A 37 3.94 -1.52 8.39
N ILE A 38 2.62 -1.49 8.26
CA ILE A 38 1.76 -0.64 9.07
C ILE A 38 1.87 -1.01 10.55
N ASN A 39 1.81 -2.31 10.84
CA ASN A 39 1.88 -2.79 12.21
C ASN A 39 3.25 -2.53 12.86
N LYS A 40 4.30 -2.49 12.04
CA LYS A 40 5.65 -2.21 12.52
C LYS A 40 5.80 -0.74 12.91
N ILE A 41 5.13 0.16 12.18
CA ILE A 41 5.17 1.59 12.49
C ILE A 41 4.41 1.86 13.79
N ASP A 42 3.24 1.25 13.93
CA ASP A 42 2.40 1.43 15.10
C ASP A 42 1.60 0.15 15.32
N SER A 43 1.92 -0.56 16.40
CA SER A 43 1.30 -1.86 16.68
C SER A 43 -0.20 -1.77 16.95
N GLU A 44 -0.71 -0.57 17.22
CA GLU A 44 -2.14 -0.37 17.46
C GLU A 44 -2.89 0.02 16.19
N THR A 45 -2.16 0.21 15.10
CA THR A 45 -2.76 0.57 13.82
C THR A 45 -2.82 -0.67 12.93
N CYS A 46 -3.92 -0.86 12.26
CA CYS A 46 -4.08 -1.97 11.33
C CYS A 46 -4.77 -1.51 10.05
N VAL A 47 -4.56 -2.26 8.99
CA VAL A 47 -5.27 -2.02 7.73
C VAL A 47 -6.68 -2.53 7.89
N SER A 48 -7.67 -1.64 7.83
CA SER A 48 -9.07 -2.01 7.98
C SER A 48 -9.73 -2.36 6.65
N ARG A 49 -9.24 -1.76 5.55
CA ARG A 49 -9.83 -1.99 4.24
C ARG A 49 -8.84 -1.65 3.14
N ILE A 50 -8.88 -2.44 2.08
CA ILE A 50 -8.15 -2.13 0.84
C ILE A 50 -9.18 -1.73 -0.20
N PHE A 51 -9.07 -0.50 -0.72
CA PHE A 51 -10.00 0.00 -1.73
C PHE A 51 -9.62 -0.45 -3.12
N SER A 52 -8.33 -0.46 -3.42
CA SER A 52 -7.85 -0.92 -4.71
C SER A 52 -6.39 -1.33 -4.61
N ILE A 53 -6.00 -2.24 -5.47
CA ILE A 53 -4.63 -2.67 -5.59
C ILE A 53 -4.36 -2.92 -7.08
N SER A 54 -3.30 -2.34 -7.60
CA SER A 54 -2.95 -2.49 -9.00
C SER A 54 -1.45 -2.69 -9.14
N ALA A 55 -1.09 -3.57 -10.08
CA ALA A 55 0.30 -3.85 -10.38
C ALA A 55 0.79 -2.96 -11.51
N PHE A 56 2.06 -2.60 -11.47
CA PHE A 56 2.67 -1.84 -12.55
C PHE A 56 4.17 -2.11 -12.61
N ASP A 57 4.77 -1.75 -13.72
CA ASP A 57 6.19 -1.88 -13.94
C ASP A 57 6.94 -0.72 -13.34
N GLY A 58 8.23 -0.90 -13.10
CA GLY A 58 9.08 0.17 -12.63
C GLY A 58 9.10 1.38 -13.55
N ASP A 59 8.92 1.14 -14.84
CA ASP A 59 8.94 2.22 -15.83
C ASP A 59 7.80 3.21 -15.65
N VAL A 60 6.63 2.73 -15.27
CA VAL A 60 5.48 3.58 -15.00
C VAL A 60 5.83 4.57 -13.89
N PHE A 61 6.59 4.11 -12.96
CA PHE A 61 6.97 4.87 -11.80
C PHE A 61 7.91 6.02 -12.14
N THR A 62 8.83 5.78 -13.08
CA THR A 62 9.80 6.80 -13.48
C THR A 62 9.22 7.77 -14.49
N GLY A 63 8.19 7.37 -15.19
CA GLY A 63 7.56 8.19 -16.20
C GLY A 63 6.79 9.35 -15.67
N ARG A 64 7.05 9.63 -14.60
CA ARG A 64 6.55 10.69 -13.91
C ARG A 64 6.37 11.96 -14.30
N HIS A 65 6.62 11.31 -14.78
CA HIS A 65 6.41 11.86 -15.05
C HIS A 65 5.78 12.44 -15.12
N GLY A 66 5.84 12.12 -15.33
CA GLY A 66 5.31 12.59 -15.49
C GLY A 66 5.10 13.43 -15.71
N HIS A 67 5.60 13.36 -16.03
CA HIS A 67 5.60 14.07 -16.17
C HIS A 67 5.55 14.65 -16.53
N ASN A 68 5.60 14.27 -16.77
CA ASN A 68 5.63 14.63 -17.19
C ASN A 68 5.49 14.94 -17.24
#